data_fcdbc170092b08d11ea1588f6f3d2ba5
#
_entry.id   fcdbc170092b08d11ea1588f6f3d2ba5
#
_cell.length_a   1.000
_cell.length_b   1.000
_cell.length_c   1.000
_cell.angle_alpha   90.00
_cell.angle_beta   90.00
_cell.angle_gamma   90.00
#
_symmetry.space_group_name_H-M   'P 1'
#
loop_
_entity.id
_entity.type
_entity.pdbx_description
1 polymer ?
#
loop_
_entity_poly.entity_id
_entity_poly.type
_entity_poly.pdbx_seq_one_letter_code
_entity_poly.pdbx_strand_id
1 'polypeptide(L)'
;PREVWLTGALEGRFNTVNQYLSLVYQSDQAFEYLLDYFSQVEEPTLILLFGDHQPQVATNFYTDVLGTAPDTALAQKKQMVPFVLWANYDIPEAQGVELSLNYLSALLMDTANLPMTGYQKYLARLWEAAPVINTVGIRDAGGNWYGENEALPEELEAAVEDYRVLLYNHVCLLYTSPSPRD
;
A
#
# COMPACT_ATOMS: atom_id res chain seq x y z
N PRO A 1 7.58 16.12 -21.61
CA PRO A 1 7.39 17.53 -21.20
C PRO A 1 7.11 17.57 -19.69
N ARG A 2 7.55 18.64 -19.00
CA ARG A 2 7.18 18.86 -17.61
C ARG A 2 5.86 19.60 -17.59
N GLU A 3 4.88 19.11 -16.84
CA GLU A 3 3.52 19.65 -16.77
C GLU A 3 3.17 20.16 -15.38
N VAL A 4 3.89 19.68 -14.35
CA VAL A 4 3.68 20.05 -12.95
C VAL A 4 4.97 20.57 -12.34
N TRP A 5 4.89 21.66 -11.60
CA TRP A 5 6.02 22.31 -10.93
C TRP A 5 5.71 22.61 -9.47
N LEU A 6 6.72 22.46 -8.65
CA LEU A 6 6.71 23.02 -7.30
C LEU A 6 6.73 24.55 -7.37
N THR A 7 5.97 25.19 -6.49
CA THR A 7 5.85 26.65 -6.40
C THR A 7 6.24 27.16 -5.01
N GLY A 8 6.29 28.49 -4.84
CA GLY A 8 6.58 29.11 -3.56
C GLY A 8 7.99 28.81 -3.06
N ALA A 9 8.14 28.45 -1.80
CA ALA A 9 9.44 28.20 -1.16
C ALA A 9 10.23 27.03 -1.75
N LEU A 10 9.58 26.17 -2.53
CA LEU A 10 10.18 24.98 -3.16
C LEU A 10 10.49 25.18 -4.65
N GLU A 11 10.14 26.36 -5.20
CA GLU A 11 10.33 26.66 -6.62
C GLU A 11 11.80 26.54 -7.03
N GLY A 12 12.05 25.78 -8.11
CA GLY A 12 13.40 25.58 -8.67
C GLY A 12 14.36 24.73 -7.85
N ARG A 13 13.97 24.26 -6.66
CA ARG A 13 14.87 23.53 -5.75
C ARG A 13 14.99 22.04 -6.04
N PHE A 14 13.95 21.40 -6.57
CA PHE A 14 13.85 19.95 -6.70
C PHE A 14 13.36 19.53 -8.11
N ASN A 15 14.24 19.64 -9.08
CA ASN A 15 13.90 19.35 -10.49
C ASN A 15 13.46 17.91 -10.75
N THR A 16 14.03 16.93 -10.04
CA THR A 16 13.62 15.51 -10.12
C THR A 16 12.21 15.29 -9.59
N VAL A 17 11.82 16.04 -8.55
CA VAL A 17 10.45 16.02 -8.01
C VAL A 17 9.46 16.57 -9.02
N ASN A 18 9.76 17.68 -9.68
CA ASN A 18 8.89 18.23 -10.74
C ASN A 18 8.67 17.22 -11.87
N GLN A 19 9.71 16.49 -12.24
CA GLN A 19 9.59 15.43 -13.25
C GLN A 19 8.70 14.29 -12.75
N TYR A 20 8.90 13.83 -11.52
CA TYR A 20 8.08 12.79 -10.90
C TYR A 20 6.61 13.20 -10.82
N LEU A 21 6.31 14.41 -10.31
CA LEU A 21 4.94 14.93 -10.23
C LEU A 21 4.26 15.04 -11.59
N SER A 22 5.02 15.39 -12.64
CA SER A 22 4.50 15.40 -14.01
C SER A 22 4.14 14.00 -14.51
N LEU A 23 4.91 12.95 -14.12
CA LEU A 23 4.59 11.56 -14.42
C LEU A 23 3.37 11.08 -13.63
N VAL A 24 3.26 11.46 -12.35
CA VAL A 24 2.07 11.16 -11.53
C VAL A 24 0.82 11.77 -12.16
N TYR A 25 0.89 13.02 -12.62
CA TYR A 25 -0.22 13.69 -13.30
C TYR A 25 -0.64 12.95 -14.58
N GLN A 26 0.32 12.50 -15.39
CA GLN A 26 0.02 11.70 -16.59
C GLN A 26 -0.57 10.33 -16.23
N SER A 27 -0.12 9.70 -15.16
CA SER A 27 -0.69 8.44 -14.68
C SER A 27 -2.12 8.62 -14.18
N ASP A 28 -2.42 9.75 -13.51
CA ASP A 28 -3.76 10.11 -13.06
C ASP A 28 -4.72 10.28 -14.25
N GLN A 29 -4.30 10.99 -15.29
CA GLN A 29 -5.08 11.12 -16.54
C GLN A 29 -5.31 9.76 -17.22
N ALA A 30 -4.31 8.88 -17.23
CA ALA A 30 -4.45 7.54 -17.78
C ALA A 30 -5.41 6.68 -16.95
N PHE A 31 -5.40 6.86 -15.64
CA PHE A 31 -6.34 6.20 -14.74
C PHE A 31 -7.77 6.70 -14.93
N GLU A 32 -7.99 8.01 -15.06
CA GLU A 32 -9.29 8.59 -15.39
C GLU A 32 -9.85 7.97 -16.69
N TYR A 33 -9.03 7.90 -17.74
CA TYR A 33 -9.42 7.26 -19.01
C TYR A 33 -9.81 5.78 -18.83
N LEU A 34 -9.08 5.05 -17.98
CA LEU A 34 -9.39 3.65 -17.65
C LEU A 34 -10.74 3.53 -16.95
N LEU A 35 -11.01 4.40 -15.97
CA LEU A 35 -12.27 4.41 -15.23
C LEU A 35 -13.46 4.77 -16.15
N ASP A 36 -13.28 5.77 -17.01
CA ASP A 36 -14.30 6.16 -18.00
C ASP A 36 -14.67 5.00 -18.93
N TYR A 37 -13.67 4.25 -19.38
CA TYR A 37 -13.91 3.07 -20.21
C TYR A 37 -14.73 2.00 -19.45
N PHE A 38 -14.27 1.61 -18.24
CA PHE A 38 -14.92 0.54 -17.47
C PHE A 38 -16.27 0.97 -16.86
N SER A 39 -16.53 2.27 -16.70
CA SER A 39 -17.85 2.77 -16.29
C SER A 39 -18.96 2.47 -17.30
N GLN A 40 -18.60 2.22 -18.57
CA GLN A 40 -19.52 1.90 -19.66
C GLN A 40 -19.61 0.40 -19.96
N VAL A 41 -18.82 -0.42 -19.31
CA VAL A 41 -18.81 -1.88 -19.45
C VAL A 41 -19.91 -2.48 -18.58
N GLU A 42 -20.73 -3.37 -19.16
CA GLU A 42 -21.82 -4.04 -18.41
C GLU A 42 -21.32 -5.13 -17.46
N GLU A 43 -20.15 -5.70 -17.75
CA GLU A 43 -19.54 -6.75 -16.92
C GLU A 43 -19.04 -6.16 -15.59
N PRO A 44 -19.43 -6.73 -14.43
CA PRO A 44 -18.95 -6.25 -13.14
C PRO A 44 -17.43 -6.20 -13.06
N THR A 45 -16.89 -5.00 -12.91
CA THR A 45 -15.45 -4.74 -12.91
C THR A 45 -15.05 -4.02 -11.63
N LEU A 46 -14.03 -4.56 -10.95
CA LEU A 46 -13.39 -3.96 -9.79
C LEU A 46 -11.92 -3.67 -10.11
N ILE A 47 -11.47 -2.45 -9.87
CA ILE A 47 -10.11 -1.99 -10.14
C ILE A 47 -9.46 -1.55 -8.83
N LEU A 48 -8.28 -2.10 -8.55
CA LEU A 48 -7.41 -1.67 -7.47
C LEU A 48 -6.15 -1.01 -8.06
N LEU A 49 -6.01 0.30 -7.85
CA LEU A 49 -4.79 1.05 -8.13
C LEU A 49 -4.04 1.28 -6.82
N PHE A 50 -2.73 1.08 -6.81
CA PHE A 50 -1.90 1.40 -5.64
C PHE A 50 -0.48 1.78 -6.06
N GLY A 51 0.19 2.60 -5.22
CA GLY A 51 1.62 2.82 -5.33
C GLY A 51 2.39 1.64 -4.73
N ASP A 52 3.50 1.26 -5.33
CA ASP A 52 4.39 0.22 -4.83
C ASP A 52 5.37 0.75 -3.78
N HIS A 53 5.87 1.96 -3.96
CA HIS A 53 6.76 2.67 -3.04
C HIS A 53 6.79 4.18 -3.33
N GLN A 54 7.28 4.96 -2.38
CA GLN A 54 7.56 6.38 -2.58
C GLN A 54 8.76 6.58 -3.53
N PRO A 55 8.80 7.71 -4.27
CA PRO A 55 9.91 8.03 -5.16
C PRO A 55 11.22 8.24 -4.38
N GLN A 56 12.33 7.80 -4.99
CA GLN A 56 13.65 8.08 -4.46
C GLN A 56 14.06 9.52 -4.78
N VAL A 57 13.64 10.44 -3.94
CA VAL A 57 14.04 11.85 -4.00
C VAL A 57 14.89 12.23 -2.79
N ALA A 58 15.56 13.39 -2.85
CA ALA A 58 16.41 13.86 -1.77
C ALA A 58 15.63 13.96 -0.44
N THR A 59 16.24 13.47 0.65
CA THR A 59 15.61 13.44 1.99
C THR A 59 15.17 14.83 2.45
N ASN A 60 15.93 15.89 2.11
CA ASN A 60 15.57 17.25 2.44
C ASN A 60 14.29 17.75 1.74
N PHE A 61 13.87 17.13 0.61
CA PHE A 61 12.54 17.39 0.04
C PHE A 61 11.44 16.98 1.01
N TYR A 62 11.54 15.77 1.55
CA TYR A 62 10.55 15.26 2.50
C TYR A 62 10.51 16.10 3.79
N THR A 63 11.66 16.46 4.34
CA THR A 63 11.72 17.30 5.55
C THR A 63 11.16 18.70 5.31
N ASP A 64 11.42 19.30 4.15
CA ASP A 64 10.91 20.62 3.78
C ASP A 64 9.38 20.62 3.58
N VAL A 65 8.84 19.54 2.98
CA VAL A 65 7.38 19.44 2.71
C VAL A 65 6.61 19.02 3.96
N LEU A 66 7.12 18.06 4.72
CA LEU A 66 6.42 17.51 5.88
C LEU A 66 6.70 18.27 7.18
N GLY A 67 7.69 19.17 7.18
CA GLY A 67 8.09 19.94 8.36
C GLY A 67 8.58 19.08 9.53
N THR A 68 9.03 17.85 9.24
CA THR A 68 9.51 16.87 10.22
C THR A 68 11.01 16.67 10.10
N ALA A 69 11.68 16.47 11.25
CA ALA A 69 13.07 16.05 11.28
C ALA A 69 13.24 14.67 10.61
N PRO A 70 14.45 14.31 10.14
CA PRO A 70 14.74 12.97 9.62
C PRO A 70 14.82 11.95 10.77
N ASP A 71 13.66 11.49 11.22
CA ASP A 71 13.45 10.57 12.33
C ASP A 71 12.60 9.35 11.90
N THR A 72 12.22 8.51 12.86
CA THR A 72 11.37 7.35 12.65
C THR A 72 10.00 7.74 12.08
N ALA A 73 9.42 8.88 12.49
CA ALA A 73 8.14 9.32 11.97
C ALA A 73 8.21 9.68 10.49
N LEU A 74 9.31 10.32 10.05
CA LEU A 74 9.56 10.57 8.62
C LEU A 74 9.79 9.24 7.88
N ALA A 75 10.53 8.29 8.46
CA ALA A 75 10.75 6.97 7.86
C ALA A 75 9.42 6.24 7.62
N GLN A 76 8.50 6.27 8.57
CA GLN A 76 7.15 5.71 8.42
C GLN A 76 6.33 6.43 7.34
N LYS A 77 6.31 7.77 7.32
CA LYS A 77 5.61 8.54 6.28
C LYS A 77 6.14 8.22 4.88
N LYS A 78 7.41 7.93 4.73
CA LYS A 78 8.04 7.52 3.46
C LYS A 78 7.63 6.12 2.99
N GLN A 79 7.00 5.31 3.85
CA GLN A 79 6.41 4.02 3.46
C GLN A 79 4.95 4.16 2.98
N MET A 80 4.32 5.32 3.21
CA MET A 80 2.92 5.52 2.84
C MET A 80 2.78 5.77 1.34
N VAL A 81 1.92 5.01 0.70
CA VAL A 81 1.53 5.17 -0.71
C VAL A 81 0.01 5.18 -0.81
N PRO A 82 -0.57 5.89 -1.78
CA PRO A 82 -2.01 5.87 -1.97
C PRO A 82 -2.47 4.55 -2.57
N PHE A 83 -3.71 4.17 -2.27
CA PHE A 83 -4.45 3.19 -3.03
C PHE A 83 -5.88 3.66 -3.28
N VAL A 84 -6.47 3.19 -4.37
CA VAL A 84 -7.86 3.46 -4.76
C VAL A 84 -8.49 2.15 -5.16
N LEU A 85 -9.68 1.89 -4.63
CA LEU A 85 -10.54 0.78 -5.03
C LEU A 85 -11.77 1.39 -5.71
N TRP A 86 -12.02 1.01 -6.96
CA TRP A 86 -13.13 1.50 -7.76
C TRP A 86 -13.87 0.34 -8.42
N ALA A 87 -15.18 0.46 -8.51
CA ALA A 87 -16.00 -0.51 -9.23
C ALA A 87 -17.05 0.19 -10.08
N ASN A 88 -17.49 -0.46 -11.17
CA ASN A 88 -18.65 -0.02 -11.95
C ASN A 88 -19.98 -0.52 -11.38
N TYR A 89 -19.98 -1.00 -10.15
CA TYR A 89 -21.15 -1.43 -9.38
C TYR A 89 -21.01 -0.96 -7.92
N ASP A 90 -22.07 -1.05 -7.15
CA ASP A 90 -22.08 -0.57 -5.76
C ASP A 90 -21.12 -1.36 -4.87
N ILE A 91 -20.15 -0.66 -4.27
CA ILE A 91 -19.26 -1.16 -3.24
C ILE A 91 -19.32 -0.23 -2.01
N PRO A 92 -18.98 -0.71 -0.80
CA PRO A 92 -18.92 0.14 0.38
C PRO A 92 -17.94 1.30 0.19
N GLU A 93 -18.40 2.52 0.41
CA GLU A 93 -17.52 3.69 0.42
C GLU A 93 -16.72 3.75 1.72
N ALA A 94 -15.41 3.93 1.60
CA ALA A 94 -14.52 4.16 2.74
C ALA A 94 -13.42 5.16 2.37
N GLN A 95 -13.04 5.99 3.33
CA GLN A 95 -11.96 6.97 3.19
C GLN A 95 -11.01 6.86 4.37
N GLY A 96 -9.73 7.20 4.15
CA GLY A 96 -8.72 7.20 5.20
C GLY A 96 -8.38 5.80 5.73
N VAL A 97 -8.63 4.76 4.94
CA VAL A 97 -8.24 3.39 5.30
C VAL A 97 -6.73 3.26 5.22
N GLU A 98 -6.12 2.84 6.32
CA GLU A 98 -4.68 2.59 6.41
C GLU A 98 -4.43 1.10 6.59
N LEU A 99 -3.64 0.53 5.68
CA LEU A 99 -3.25 -0.88 5.71
C LEU A 99 -1.93 -1.10 4.96
N SER A 100 -1.24 -2.17 5.28
CA SER A 100 -0.06 -2.59 4.51
C SER A 100 -0.44 -3.24 3.18
N LEU A 101 0.42 -3.08 2.17
CA LEU A 101 0.19 -3.59 0.81
C LEU A 101 -0.06 -5.10 0.76
N ASN A 102 0.50 -5.86 1.70
CA ASN A 102 0.27 -7.31 1.81
C ASN A 102 -1.20 -7.69 2.05
N TYR A 103 -2.03 -6.77 2.59
CA TYR A 103 -3.46 -7.00 2.84
C TYR A 103 -4.35 -6.68 1.63
N LEU A 104 -3.84 -5.99 0.60
CA LEU A 104 -4.64 -5.53 -0.53
C LEU A 104 -5.34 -6.67 -1.28
N SER A 105 -4.71 -7.84 -1.36
CA SER A 105 -5.36 -9.00 -1.99
C SER A 105 -6.57 -9.51 -1.20
N ALA A 106 -6.50 -9.47 0.13
CA ALA A 106 -7.64 -9.84 0.98
C ALA A 106 -8.75 -8.80 0.89
N LEU A 107 -8.42 -7.51 0.95
CA LEU A 107 -9.36 -6.41 0.75
C LEU A 107 -10.08 -6.51 -0.61
N LEU A 108 -9.33 -6.78 -1.69
CA LEU A 108 -9.91 -6.91 -3.02
C LEU A 108 -10.92 -8.06 -3.10
N MET A 109 -10.55 -9.23 -2.58
CA MET A 109 -11.42 -10.41 -2.58
C MET A 109 -12.68 -10.20 -1.72
N ASP A 110 -12.53 -9.54 -0.57
CA ASP A 110 -13.65 -9.22 0.32
C ASP A 110 -14.63 -8.25 -0.37
N THR A 111 -14.11 -7.15 -0.92
CA THR A 111 -14.93 -6.15 -1.61
C THR A 111 -15.65 -6.74 -2.84
N ALA A 112 -14.99 -7.64 -3.57
CA ALA A 112 -15.59 -8.34 -4.71
C ALA A 112 -16.55 -9.47 -4.30
N ASN A 113 -16.69 -9.75 -3.01
CA ASN A 113 -17.42 -10.91 -2.48
C ASN A 113 -17.00 -12.24 -3.12
N LEU A 114 -15.69 -12.41 -3.33
CA LEU A 114 -15.09 -13.60 -3.92
C LEU A 114 -14.51 -14.54 -2.85
N PRO A 115 -14.45 -15.85 -3.11
CA PRO A 115 -13.87 -16.81 -2.17
C PRO A 115 -12.39 -16.51 -1.89
N MET A 116 -12.04 -16.34 -0.63
CA MET A 116 -10.67 -16.20 -0.18
C MET A 116 -9.97 -17.54 0.03
N THR A 117 -8.70 -17.62 -0.33
CA THR A 117 -7.79 -18.70 0.08
C THR A 117 -7.57 -18.68 1.60
N GLY A 118 -7.02 -19.77 2.16
CA GLY A 118 -6.63 -19.82 3.58
C GLY A 118 -5.65 -18.72 3.96
N TYR A 119 -4.70 -18.39 3.08
CA TYR A 119 -3.74 -17.32 3.28
C TYR A 119 -4.41 -15.93 3.30
N GLN A 120 -5.31 -15.64 2.37
CA GLN A 120 -6.05 -14.36 2.34
C GLN A 120 -6.96 -14.19 3.57
N LYS A 121 -7.61 -15.27 4.03
CA LYS A 121 -8.39 -15.24 5.29
C LYS A 121 -7.51 -14.96 6.51
N TYR A 122 -6.29 -15.49 6.51
CA TYR A 122 -5.32 -15.19 7.55
C TYR A 122 -4.92 -13.70 7.50
N LEU A 123 -4.60 -13.16 6.32
CA LEU A 123 -4.25 -11.75 6.13
C LEU A 123 -5.38 -10.81 6.56
N ALA A 124 -6.64 -11.15 6.28
CA ALA A 124 -7.79 -10.35 6.72
C ALA A 124 -7.88 -10.26 8.25
N ARG A 125 -7.61 -11.37 8.98
CA ARG A 125 -7.57 -11.36 10.45
C ARG A 125 -6.35 -10.62 11.01
N LEU A 126 -5.18 -10.82 10.38
CA LEU A 126 -3.96 -10.13 10.80
C LEU A 126 -4.11 -8.61 10.65
N TRP A 127 -4.79 -8.15 9.61
CA TRP A 127 -5.09 -6.73 9.42
C TRP A 127 -5.87 -6.13 10.61
N GLU A 128 -6.83 -6.86 11.19
CA GLU A 128 -7.57 -6.41 12.38
C GLU A 128 -6.65 -6.18 13.59
N ALA A 129 -5.61 -6.97 13.77
CA ALA A 129 -4.66 -6.88 14.88
C ALA A 129 -3.48 -5.94 14.58
N ALA A 130 -2.95 -5.98 13.36
CA ALA A 130 -1.76 -5.27 12.92
C ALA A 130 -2.01 -4.61 11.54
N PRO A 131 -2.74 -3.49 11.47
CA PRO A 131 -3.06 -2.85 10.20
C PRO A 131 -1.84 -2.42 9.39
N VAL A 132 -0.71 -2.16 10.03
CA VAL A 132 0.53 -1.82 9.34
C VAL A 132 1.67 -2.73 9.79
N ILE A 133 2.27 -3.42 8.82
CA ILE A 133 3.52 -4.17 8.95
C ILE A 133 4.43 -3.74 7.79
N ASN A 134 5.56 -3.11 8.09
CA ASN A 134 6.55 -2.70 7.10
C ASN A 134 7.98 -2.82 7.64
N THR A 135 8.97 -2.39 6.86
CA THR A 135 10.40 -2.46 7.23
C THR A 135 10.81 -1.49 8.36
N VAL A 136 9.95 -0.55 8.74
CA VAL A 136 10.22 0.43 9.80
C VAL A 136 9.62 -0.03 11.13
N GLY A 137 8.57 -0.86 11.09
CA GLY A 137 7.92 -1.36 12.27
C GLY A 137 6.50 -1.88 12.04
N ILE A 138 5.82 -2.08 13.13
CA ILE A 138 4.46 -2.60 13.19
C ILE A 138 3.56 -1.58 13.90
N ARG A 139 2.37 -1.36 13.39
CA ARG A 139 1.32 -0.61 14.09
C ARG A 139 0.19 -1.55 14.47
N ASP A 140 -0.19 -1.56 15.73
CA ASP A 140 -1.34 -2.33 16.21
C ASP A 140 -2.68 -1.63 15.93
N ALA A 141 -3.78 -2.33 16.24
CA ALA A 141 -5.14 -1.82 16.09
C ALA A 141 -5.43 -0.62 17.02
N GLY A 142 -4.69 -0.49 18.11
CA GLY A 142 -4.76 0.65 19.04
C GLY A 142 -4.01 1.90 18.55
N GLY A 143 -3.29 1.79 17.43
CA GLY A 143 -2.49 2.86 16.87
C GLY A 143 -1.07 2.98 17.44
N ASN A 144 -0.66 2.04 18.31
CA ASN A 144 0.68 2.03 18.87
C ASN A 144 1.68 1.52 17.82
N TRP A 145 2.83 2.18 17.76
CA TRP A 145 3.93 1.78 16.89
C TRP A 145 5.00 1.04 17.67
N TYR A 146 5.51 -0.03 17.07
CA TYR A 146 6.61 -0.84 17.56
C TYR A 146 7.70 -0.87 16.49
N GLY A 147 8.88 -0.35 16.80
CA GLY A 147 10.06 -0.39 15.93
C GLY A 147 10.63 -1.80 15.77
N GLU A 148 11.56 -2.00 14.86
CA GLU A 148 12.15 -3.30 14.51
C GLU A 148 12.72 -4.07 15.73
N ASN A 149 13.22 -3.35 16.75
CA ASN A 149 13.86 -3.95 17.95
C ASN A 149 13.03 -3.76 19.22
N GLU A 150 11.78 -3.33 19.09
CA GLU A 150 10.88 -3.17 20.23
C GLU A 150 10.09 -4.45 20.48
N ALA A 151 9.91 -4.79 21.77
CA ALA A 151 9.11 -5.95 22.14
C ALA A 151 7.63 -5.71 21.81
N LEU A 152 7.02 -6.66 21.13
CA LEU A 152 5.60 -6.67 20.84
C LEU A 152 4.81 -7.22 22.04
N PRO A 153 3.54 -6.83 22.22
CA PRO A 153 2.61 -7.57 23.07
C PRO A 153 2.53 -9.04 22.63
N GLU A 154 2.40 -9.96 23.60
CA GLU A 154 2.49 -11.42 23.35
C GLU A 154 1.54 -11.90 22.22
N GLU A 155 0.29 -11.43 22.21
CA GLU A 155 -0.68 -11.80 21.18
C GLU A 155 -0.29 -11.28 19.78
N LEU A 156 0.24 -10.05 19.72
CA LEU A 156 0.70 -9.45 18.47
C LEU A 156 1.98 -10.13 17.95
N GLU A 157 2.90 -10.46 18.86
CA GLU A 157 4.12 -11.19 18.52
C GLU A 157 3.82 -12.57 17.93
N ALA A 158 2.91 -13.32 18.54
CA ALA A 158 2.47 -14.61 18.02
C ALA A 158 1.85 -14.49 16.61
N ALA A 159 0.97 -13.51 16.40
CA ALA A 159 0.35 -13.28 15.09
C ALA A 159 1.37 -12.87 14.02
N VAL A 160 2.36 -12.05 14.36
CA VAL A 160 3.41 -11.63 13.44
C VAL A 160 4.36 -12.78 13.12
N GLU A 161 4.68 -13.64 14.07
CA GLU A 161 5.52 -14.82 13.83
C GLU A 161 4.81 -15.83 12.92
N ASP A 162 3.53 -16.10 13.16
CA ASP A 162 2.71 -16.91 12.27
C ASP A 162 2.70 -16.33 10.84
N TYR A 163 2.61 -15.00 10.71
CA TYR A 163 2.71 -14.32 9.42
C TYR A 163 4.03 -14.59 8.72
N ARG A 164 5.15 -14.48 9.43
CA ARG A 164 6.49 -14.76 8.88
C ARG A 164 6.61 -16.19 8.36
N VAL A 165 6.13 -17.16 9.12
CA VAL A 165 6.12 -18.57 8.73
C VAL A 165 5.25 -18.79 7.50
N LEU A 166 4.03 -18.23 7.47
CA LEU A 166 3.12 -18.38 6.35
C LEU A 166 3.62 -17.68 5.09
N LEU A 167 4.20 -16.49 5.22
CA LEU A 167 4.82 -15.75 4.13
C LEU A 167 5.98 -16.54 3.51
N TYR A 168 6.87 -17.08 4.36
CA TYR A 168 7.97 -17.92 3.91
C TYR A 168 7.47 -19.14 3.14
N ASN A 169 6.48 -19.84 3.67
CA ASN A 169 5.89 -21.01 3.01
C ASN A 169 5.21 -20.62 1.69
N HIS A 170 4.48 -19.51 1.66
CA HIS A 170 3.80 -19.04 0.46
C HIS A 170 4.76 -18.65 -0.65
N VAL A 171 5.86 -17.98 -0.33
CA VAL A 171 6.85 -17.53 -1.32
C VAL A 171 7.80 -18.66 -1.71
N CYS A 172 8.34 -19.44 -0.75
CA CYS A 172 9.38 -20.41 -1.01
C CYS A 172 8.86 -21.77 -1.48
N LEU A 173 7.72 -22.25 -0.95
CA LEU A 173 7.18 -23.56 -1.30
C LEU A 173 6.40 -23.57 -2.61
N LEU A 174 5.79 -22.46 -3.03
CA LEU A 174 5.16 -22.36 -4.34
C LEU A 174 6.17 -22.47 -5.48
N TYR A 175 7.42 -22.04 -5.27
CA TYR A 175 8.49 -22.16 -6.27
C TYR A 175 9.17 -23.54 -6.27
N THR A 176 8.98 -24.35 -5.23
CA THR A 176 9.60 -25.68 -5.09
C THR A 176 8.63 -26.83 -5.35
N SER A 177 7.33 -26.55 -5.45
CA SER A 177 6.35 -27.58 -5.83
C SER A 177 6.48 -27.88 -7.32
N PRO A 178 6.54 -29.19 -7.72
CA PRO A 178 6.48 -29.55 -9.14
C PRO A 178 5.22 -28.97 -9.77
N SER A 179 5.39 -28.40 -10.96
CA SER A 179 4.24 -27.90 -11.75
C SER A 179 3.23 -29.07 -11.92
N PRO A 180 1.92 -28.84 -11.72
CA PRO A 180 0.92 -29.89 -11.98
C PRO A 180 0.71 -30.17 -13.49
N ARG A 181 1.79 -30.18 -14.27
CA ARG A 181 1.82 -30.52 -15.67
C ARG A 181 2.72 -31.75 -15.84
N ASP A 182 2.21 -32.88 -15.44
CA ASP A 182 2.59 -34.21 -15.96
C ASP A 182 1.35 -35.12 -15.97
#